data_21087ed26fbde4f777df7d454e2c0955
#
_entry.id   21087ed26fbde4f777df7d454e2c0955
#
_cell.length_a   1.000
_cell.length_b   1.000
_cell.length_c   1.000
_cell.angle_alpha   90.00
_cell.angle_beta   90.00
_cell.angle_gamma   90.00
#
_symmetry.space_group_name_H-M   'P 1'
#
loop_
_entity.id
_entity.type
_entity.pdbx_description
1 polymer ?
#
loop_
_entity_poly.entity_id
_entity_poly.type
_entity_poly.pdbx_seq_one_letter_code
_entity_poly.pdbx_strand_id
1 'polypeptide(L)'
;MKKLLVYLRPYRLQAILAPCFKLLEAAFELLVPLIMADIIDVGISSGDTAYILKKCLVLVGLGLCGFASATCAQYFSAKAATGATASLRHALFAHIQSLSYAELDKLGTSTLMTRMTSDMNQVQTGLNLTLRLLLRSPIVVFGAMLMAFTIDTKSALIFAVAIPVLFAVVFAIMLSCIPLYRRVQTKLDGVTGAAQENLSGVRVIRAFTREQTETESFAQKTGDLFSAQQFVGRLSALLNPLTYVIINLAIVAILRVGGVRVNEGAITQGQLIALYNYMSQILVELIKFANLILNITKSAACAGRISQVLDTKSSMVSGADALPDGAGEAELEFRHVSFRYPQAGADALTDISFCAAPGETIGVIGGTGSGKSTLLNI
;
A
#
# COMPACT_ATOMS: atom_id res chain seq x y z
N MET A 1 -3.92 2.07 12.24
CA MET A 1 -4.51 0.97 11.45
C MET A 1 -5.73 0.30 12.10
N LYS A 2 -5.68 -0.13 13.37
CA LYS A 2 -6.85 -0.80 14.01
C LYS A 2 -8.14 0.02 13.93
N LYS A 3 -8.08 1.34 14.07
CA LYS A 3 -9.25 2.24 13.96
C LYS A 3 -9.89 2.23 12.56
N LEU A 4 -9.09 2.07 11.50
CA LEU A 4 -9.60 2.07 10.12
C LEU A 4 -10.24 0.73 9.72
N LEU A 5 -9.94 -0.37 10.42
CA LEU A 5 -10.59 -1.66 10.21
C LEU A 5 -12.09 -1.65 10.55
N VAL A 6 -12.55 -0.66 11.29
CA VAL A 6 -13.99 -0.48 11.55
C VAL A 6 -14.77 -0.30 10.25
N TYR A 7 -14.20 0.39 9.26
CA TYR A 7 -14.82 0.60 7.95
C TYR A 7 -14.90 -0.67 7.09
N LEU A 8 -14.18 -1.74 7.48
CA LEU A 8 -14.29 -3.06 6.85
C LEU A 8 -15.45 -3.90 7.42
N ARG A 9 -16.01 -3.53 8.59
CA ARG A 9 -17.09 -4.30 9.23
C ARG A 9 -18.31 -4.57 8.34
N PRO A 10 -18.82 -3.62 7.54
CA PRO A 10 -19.95 -3.88 6.62
C PRO A 10 -19.61 -4.93 5.55
N TYR A 11 -18.33 -5.10 5.24
CA TYR A 11 -17.82 -6.00 4.20
C TYR A 11 -17.12 -7.24 4.77
N ARG A 12 -17.38 -7.61 6.04
CA ARG A 12 -16.71 -8.73 6.72
C ARG A 12 -16.86 -10.06 6.00
N LEU A 13 -18.04 -10.32 5.41
CA LEU A 13 -18.28 -11.54 4.67
C LEU A 13 -17.39 -11.63 3.43
N GLN A 14 -17.32 -10.55 2.65
CA GLN A 14 -16.45 -10.47 1.48
C GLN A 14 -14.96 -10.55 1.85
N ALA A 15 -14.58 -9.92 2.96
CA ALA A 15 -13.21 -9.96 3.48
C ALA A 15 -12.78 -11.36 3.95
N ILE A 16 -13.73 -12.24 4.33
CA ILE A 16 -13.46 -13.65 4.67
C ILE A 16 -13.53 -14.53 3.42
N LEU A 17 -14.52 -14.31 2.54
CA LEU A 17 -14.69 -15.13 1.33
C LEU A 17 -13.52 -14.96 0.36
N ALA A 18 -12.97 -13.76 0.22
CA ALA A 18 -11.86 -13.50 -0.68
C ALA A 18 -10.63 -14.38 -0.39
N PRO A 19 -10.07 -14.41 0.84
CA PRO A 19 -9.00 -15.34 1.19
C PRO A 19 -9.41 -16.81 1.06
N CYS A 20 -10.65 -17.20 1.44
CA CYS A 20 -11.11 -18.58 1.34
C CYS A 20 -11.06 -19.10 -0.12
N PHE A 21 -11.59 -18.32 -1.08
CA PHE A 21 -11.50 -18.69 -2.49
C PHE A 21 -10.06 -18.67 -3.00
N LYS A 22 -9.22 -17.78 -2.47
CA LYS A 22 -7.80 -17.73 -2.83
C LYS A 22 -7.00 -18.92 -2.30
N LEU A 23 -7.38 -19.44 -1.14
CA LEU A 23 -6.83 -20.68 -0.57
C LEU A 23 -7.29 -21.91 -1.36
N LEU A 24 -8.56 -21.93 -1.79
CA LEU A 24 -9.08 -23.00 -2.63
C LEU A 24 -8.36 -23.07 -3.99
N GLU A 25 -8.12 -21.91 -4.62
CA GLU A 25 -7.26 -21.81 -5.82
C GLU A 25 -5.87 -22.37 -5.56
N ALA A 26 -5.23 -21.99 -4.45
CA ALA A 26 -3.90 -22.48 -4.08
C ALA A 26 -3.88 -24.01 -3.88
N ALA A 27 -4.94 -24.57 -3.28
CA ALA A 27 -5.07 -26.02 -3.11
C ALA A 27 -5.15 -26.75 -4.46
N PHE A 28 -5.92 -26.23 -5.41
CA PHE A 28 -5.95 -26.79 -6.78
C PHE A 28 -4.60 -26.71 -7.48
N GLU A 29 -3.90 -25.57 -7.34
CA GLU A 29 -2.58 -25.37 -7.93
C GLU A 29 -1.53 -26.37 -7.39
N LEU A 30 -1.60 -26.72 -6.11
CA LEU A 30 -0.72 -27.71 -5.48
C LEU A 30 -0.99 -29.16 -5.95
N LEU A 31 -2.18 -29.47 -6.45
CA LEU A 31 -2.51 -30.79 -6.99
C LEU A 31 -1.99 -31.01 -8.40
N VAL A 32 -1.77 -29.92 -9.18
CA VAL A 32 -1.35 -30.01 -10.58
C VAL A 32 -0.05 -30.83 -10.77
N PRO A 33 1.04 -30.59 -10.01
CA PRO A 33 2.28 -31.35 -10.17
C PRO A 33 2.12 -32.86 -9.90
N LEU A 34 1.23 -33.26 -8.98
CA LEU A 34 0.96 -34.68 -8.69
C LEU A 34 0.25 -35.35 -9.86
N ILE A 35 -0.74 -34.69 -10.46
CA ILE A 35 -1.44 -35.23 -11.64
C ILE A 35 -0.50 -35.32 -12.84
N MET A 36 0.41 -34.34 -12.98
CA MET A 36 1.45 -34.40 -13.99
C MET A 36 2.40 -35.60 -13.77
N ALA A 37 2.74 -35.90 -12.51
CA ALA A 37 3.52 -37.08 -12.17
C ALA A 37 2.80 -38.35 -12.60
N ASP A 38 1.50 -38.50 -12.30
CA ASP A 38 0.70 -39.66 -12.73
C ASP A 38 0.65 -39.83 -14.26
N ILE A 39 0.55 -38.73 -15.02
CA ILE A 39 0.57 -38.77 -16.49
C ILE A 39 1.88 -39.36 -16.99
N ILE A 40 3.01 -38.95 -16.37
CA ILE A 40 4.34 -39.39 -16.78
C ILE A 40 4.56 -40.84 -16.39
N ASP A 41 4.28 -41.17 -15.12
CA ASP A 41 4.62 -42.47 -14.55
C ASP A 41 3.71 -43.60 -15.00
N VAL A 42 2.44 -43.34 -15.22
CA VAL A 42 1.48 -44.36 -15.66
C VAL A 42 1.11 -44.17 -17.12
N GLY A 43 0.71 -42.95 -17.52
CA GLY A 43 0.19 -42.72 -18.84
C GLY A 43 1.24 -42.91 -19.96
N ILE A 44 2.39 -42.23 -19.84
CA ILE A 44 3.46 -42.29 -20.85
C ILE A 44 4.19 -43.62 -20.79
N SER A 45 4.48 -44.15 -19.59
CA SER A 45 5.20 -45.42 -19.46
C SER A 45 4.42 -46.62 -19.97
N SER A 46 3.08 -46.64 -19.84
CA SER A 46 2.21 -47.71 -20.36
C SER A 46 1.73 -47.46 -21.78
N GLY A 47 1.96 -46.27 -22.37
CA GLY A 47 1.44 -45.90 -23.69
C GLY A 47 -0.09 -45.78 -23.75
N ASP A 48 -0.78 -45.69 -22.60
CA ASP A 48 -2.24 -45.59 -22.51
C ASP A 48 -2.71 -44.16 -22.78
N THR A 49 -3.06 -43.89 -24.03
CA THR A 49 -3.58 -42.59 -24.48
C THR A 49 -4.91 -42.24 -23.84
N ALA A 50 -5.75 -43.22 -23.50
CA ALA A 50 -7.04 -42.99 -22.86
C ALA A 50 -6.85 -42.50 -21.44
N TYR A 51 -5.89 -43.09 -20.72
CA TYR A 51 -5.51 -42.61 -19.35
C TYR A 51 -4.94 -41.20 -19.38
N ILE A 52 -4.04 -40.93 -20.34
CA ILE A 52 -3.48 -39.57 -20.49
C ILE A 52 -4.60 -38.55 -20.75
N LEU A 53 -5.51 -38.86 -21.71
CA LEU A 53 -6.62 -37.94 -22.02
C LEU A 53 -7.52 -37.69 -20.83
N LYS A 54 -7.84 -38.74 -20.04
CA LYS A 54 -8.63 -38.61 -18.81
C LYS A 54 -7.95 -37.73 -17.78
N LYS A 55 -6.64 -37.88 -17.55
CA LYS A 55 -5.88 -37.02 -16.61
C LYS A 55 -5.72 -35.59 -17.11
N CYS A 56 -5.55 -35.38 -18.40
CA CYS A 56 -5.57 -34.05 -19.02
C CYS A 56 -6.92 -33.36 -18.83
N LEU A 57 -8.02 -34.11 -18.96
CA LEU A 57 -9.36 -33.55 -18.72
C LEU A 57 -9.54 -33.16 -17.22
N VAL A 58 -8.96 -33.91 -16.28
CA VAL A 58 -8.91 -33.54 -14.87
C VAL A 58 -8.08 -32.27 -14.67
N LEU A 59 -6.93 -32.11 -15.33
CA LEU A 59 -6.13 -30.87 -15.26
C LEU A 59 -6.91 -29.65 -15.79
N VAL A 60 -7.62 -29.81 -16.91
CA VAL A 60 -8.50 -28.77 -17.45
C VAL A 60 -9.60 -28.42 -16.44
N GLY A 61 -10.23 -29.45 -15.83
CA GLY A 61 -11.23 -29.24 -14.78
C GLY A 61 -10.69 -28.48 -13.57
N LEU A 62 -9.51 -28.87 -13.06
CA LEU A 62 -8.83 -28.12 -12.00
C LEU A 62 -8.50 -26.70 -12.40
N GLY A 63 -8.04 -26.48 -13.64
CA GLY A 63 -7.77 -25.15 -14.18
C GLY A 63 -9.03 -24.29 -14.22
N LEU A 64 -10.17 -24.83 -14.66
CA LEU A 64 -11.45 -24.12 -14.68
C LEU A 64 -11.96 -23.81 -13.27
N CYS A 65 -11.86 -24.77 -12.33
CA CYS A 65 -12.20 -24.56 -10.92
C CYS A 65 -11.29 -23.50 -10.26
N GLY A 66 -9.98 -23.57 -10.56
CA GLY A 66 -9.00 -22.59 -10.14
C GLY A 66 -9.32 -21.19 -10.68
N PHE A 67 -9.63 -21.08 -11.97
CA PHE A 67 -10.03 -19.82 -12.60
C PHE A 67 -11.31 -19.23 -11.98
N ALA A 68 -12.33 -20.05 -11.76
CA ALA A 68 -13.57 -19.62 -11.11
C ALA A 68 -13.28 -19.12 -9.68
N SER A 69 -12.48 -19.87 -8.91
CA SER A 69 -12.08 -19.49 -7.55
C SER A 69 -11.27 -18.20 -7.55
N ALA A 70 -10.31 -18.03 -8.47
CA ALA A 70 -9.52 -16.81 -8.64
C ALA A 70 -10.41 -15.58 -8.93
N THR A 71 -11.37 -15.74 -9.83
CA THR A 71 -12.31 -14.69 -10.22
C THR A 71 -13.20 -14.29 -9.05
N CYS A 72 -13.76 -15.26 -8.31
CA CYS A 72 -14.53 -15.01 -7.09
C CYS A 72 -13.70 -14.28 -6.03
N ALA A 73 -12.47 -14.74 -5.78
CA ALA A 73 -11.55 -14.11 -4.84
C ALA A 73 -11.26 -12.65 -5.22
N GLN A 74 -11.01 -12.39 -6.52
CA GLN A 74 -10.78 -11.05 -7.04
C GLN A 74 -11.99 -10.14 -6.86
N TYR A 75 -13.19 -10.63 -7.17
CA TYR A 75 -14.44 -9.89 -7.02
C TYR A 75 -14.70 -9.51 -5.56
N PHE A 76 -14.63 -10.48 -4.64
CA PHE A 76 -14.88 -10.22 -3.21
C PHE A 76 -13.82 -9.31 -2.59
N SER A 77 -12.56 -9.50 -2.94
CA SER A 77 -11.46 -8.64 -2.47
C SER A 77 -11.62 -7.20 -2.98
N ALA A 78 -11.93 -7.02 -4.27
CA ALA A 78 -12.16 -5.71 -4.84
C ALA A 78 -13.38 -5.03 -4.20
N LYS A 79 -14.50 -5.74 -4.04
CA LYS A 79 -15.72 -5.22 -3.41
C LYS A 79 -15.48 -4.81 -1.95
N ALA A 80 -14.75 -5.62 -1.17
CA ALA A 80 -14.39 -5.29 0.20
C ALA A 80 -13.47 -4.06 0.28
N ALA A 81 -12.41 -4.03 -0.56
CA ALA A 81 -11.44 -2.95 -0.56
C ALA A 81 -12.05 -1.62 -1.02
N THR A 82 -12.79 -1.61 -2.14
CA THR A 82 -13.42 -0.38 -2.65
C THR A 82 -14.52 0.11 -1.73
N GLY A 83 -15.36 -0.79 -1.20
CA GLY A 83 -16.44 -0.43 -0.29
C GLY A 83 -15.94 0.14 1.04
N ALA A 84 -14.95 -0.52 1.66
CA ALA A 84 -14.33 -0.01 2.88
C ALA A 84 -13.66 1.35 2.67
N THR A 85 -12.97 1.53 1.53
CA THR A 85 -12.31 2.79 1.20
C THR A 85 -13.33 3.90 0.86
N ALA A 86 -14.44 3.58 0.22
CA ALA A 86 -15.53 4.54 -0.02
C ALA A 86 -16.11 5.03 1.31
N SER A 87 -16.40 4.13 2.24
CA SER A 87 -16.88 4.48 3.58
C SER A 87 -15.86 5.33 4.35
N LEU A 88 -14.58 4.98 4.28
CA LEU A 88 -13.50 5.75 4.90
C LEU A 88 -13.36 7.15 4.26
N ARG A 89 -13.49 7.26 2.93
CA ARG A 89 -13.44 8.54 2.21
C ARG A 89 -14.59 9.45 2.62
N HIS A 90 -15.79 8.89 2.73
CA HIS A 90 -16.97 9.63 3.21
C HIS A 90 -16.76 10.14 4.64
N ALA A 91 -16.27 9.28 5.56
CA ALA A 91 -16.01 9.66 6.93
C ALA A 91 -14.89 10.71 7.03
N LEU A 92 -13.81 10.58 6.25
CA LEU A 92 -12.73 11.56 6.20
C LEU A 92 -13.23 12.92 5.69
N PHE A 93 -14.04 12.93 4.63
CA PHE A 93 -14.59 14.16 4.09
C PHE A 93 -15.55 14.84 5.09
N ALA A 94 -16.46 14.08 5.70
CA ALA A 94 -17.38 14.61 6.72
C ALA A 94 -16.59 15.18 7.92
N HIS A 95 -15.52 14.52 8.33
CA HIS A 95 -14.65 15.00 9.41
C HIS A 95 -13.93 16.29 9.02
N ILE A 96 -13.37 16.39 7.82
CA ILE A 96 -12.73 17.62 7.33
C ILE A 96 -13.71 18.79 7.34
N GLN A 97 -14.97 18.56 6.94
CA GLN A 97 -15.99 19.61 6.98
C GLN A 97 -16.39 20.05 8.40
N SER A 98 -16.12 19.24 9.40
CA SER A 98 -16.40 19.57 10.80
C SER A 98 -15.21 20.27 11.52
N LEU A 99 -14.06 20.40 10.85
CA LEU A 99 -12.89 21.08 11.41
C LEU A 99 -13.06 22.59 11.31
N SER A 100 -12.49 23.31 12.28
CA SER A 100 -12.43 24.77 12.25
C SER A 100 -11.39 25.26 11.23
N TYR A 101 -11.48 26.54 10.86
CA TYR A 101 -10.52 27.17 9.95
C TYR A 101 -9.07 27.06 10.45
N ALA A 102 -8.84 27.12 11.77
CA ALA A 102 -7.51 27.03 12.36
C ALA A 102 -6.86 25.66 12.10
N GLU A 103 -7.61 24.55 12.23
CA GLU A 103 -7.11 23.22 11.91
C GLU A 103 -6.94 23.02 10.40
N LEU A 104 -7.85 23.55 9.59
CA LEU A 104 -7.75 23.48 8.12
C LEU A 104 -6.48 24.20 7.61
N ASP A 105 -6.19 25.39 8.13
CA ASP A 105 -4.99 26.15 7.81
C ASP A 105 -3.72 25.43 8.27
N LYS A 106 -3.74 24.85 9.47
CA LYS A 106 -2.62 24.08 10.02
C LYS A 106 -2.32 22.82 9.20
N LEU A 107 -3.35 22.10 8.76
CA LEU A 107 -3.23 20.89 7.96
C LEU A 107 -2.84 21.21 6.50
N GLY A 108 -3.35 22.31 5.98
CA GLY A 108 -3.16 22.77 4.61
C GLY A 108 -4.01 21.99 3.59
N THR A 109 -4.64 22.72 2.67
CA THR A 109 -5.55 22.15 1.65
C THR A 109 -4.86 21.10 0.76
N SER A 110 -3.61 21.38 0.36
CA SER A 110 -2.82 20.44 -0.47
C SER A 110 -2.60 19.09 0.24
N THR A 111 -2.33 19.12 1.55
CA THR A 111 -2.19 17.91 2.36
C THR A 111 -3.49 17.14 2.42
N LEU A 112 -4.61 17.81 2.70
CA LEU A 112 -5.93 17.17 2.77
C LEU A 112 -6.33 16.54 1.44
N MET A 113 -6.07 17.21 0.31
CA MET A 113 -6.29 16.63 -1.03
C MET A 113 -5.46 15.37 -1.25
N THR A 114 -4.18 15.36 -0.84
CA THR A 114 -3.32 14.18 -0.94
C THR A 114 -3.86 13.02 -0.08
N ARG A 115 -4.39 13.29 1.13
CA ARG A 115 -5.02 12.26 1.98
C ARG A 115 -6.27 11.68 1.33
N MET A 116 -7.12 12.55 0.73
CA MET A 116 -8.38 12.14 0.07
C MET A 116 -8.17 11.35 -1.23
N THR A 117 -7.04 11.54 -1.90
CA THR A 117 -6.74 10.96 -3.21
C THR A 117 -5.67 9.88 -3.13
N SER A 118 -4.40 10.25 -3.15
CA SER A 118 -3.26 9.35 -3.27
C SER A 118 -3.15 8.37 -2.09
N ASP A 119 -3.23 8.88 -0.84
CA ASP A 119 -3.14 8.02 0.35
C ASP A 119 -4.32 7.05 0.43
N MET A 120 -5.52 7.51 0.10
CA MET A 120 -6.72 6.68 0.08
C MET A 120 -6.62 5.56 -0.97
N ASN A 121 -6.13 5.85 -2.17
CA ASN A 121 -5.91 4.87 -3.22
C ASN A 121 -4.85 3.84 -2.82
N GLN A 122 -3.78 4.28 -2.13
CA GLN A 122 -2.76 3.36 -1.62
C GLN A 122 -3.31 2.44 -0.53
N VAL A 123 -4.18 2.92 0.35
CA VAL A 123 -4.89 2.10 1.36
C VAL A 123 -5.79 1.08 0.66
N GLN A 124 -6.55 1.49 -0.36
CA GLN A 124 -7.39 0.59 -1.14
C GLN A 124 -6.58 -0.54 -1.79
N THR A 125 -5.48 -0.18 -2.46
CA THR A 125 -4.59 -1.15 -3.12
C THR A 125 -4.00 -2.12 -2.11
N GLY A 126 -3.50 -1.62 -0.97
CA GLY A 126 -2.95 -2.47 0.07
C GLY A 126 -3.98 -3.40 0.70
N LEU A 127 -5.20 -2.93 0.95
CA LEU A 127 -6.27 -3.76 1.47
C LEU A 127 -6.65 -4.87 0.47
N ASN A 128 -6.79 -4.55 -0.81
CA ASN A 128 -7.07 -5.53 -1.86
C ASN A 128 -5.98 -6.61 -1.94
N LEU A 129 -4.70 -6.19 -2.01
CA LEU A 129 -3.57 -7.13 -2.08
C LEU A 129 -3.46 -7.99 -0.81
N THR A 130 -3.69 -7.41 0.36
CA THR A 130 -3.67 -8.13 1.64
C THR A 130 -4.72 -9.24 1.67
N LEU A 131 -5.97 -8.95 1.29
CA LEU A 131 -7.05 -9.93 1.26
C LEU A 131 -6.78 -11.08 0.28
N ARG A 132 -6.00 -10.84 -0.78
CA ARG A 132 -5.72 -11.84 -1.82
C ARG A 132 -4.47 -12.67 -1.57
N LEU A 133 -3.38 -12.05 -1.12
CA LEU A 133 -2.06 -12.66 -1.17
C LEU A 133 -1.48 -12.98 0.21
N LEU A 134 -1.94 -12.34 1.29
CA LEU A 134 -1.34 -12.48 2.61
C LEU A 134 -1.37 -13.93 3.13
N LEU A 135 -2.49 -14.63 2.95
CA LEU A 135 -2.63 -16.04 3.35
C LEU A 135 -2.19 -17.00 2.25
N ARG A 136 -2.39 -16.63 0.97
CA ARG A 136 -2.07 -17.49 -0.16
C ARG A 136 -0.59 -17.83 -0.24
N SER A 137 0.29 -16.81 -0.24
CA SER A 137 1.72 -17.02 -0.46
C SER A 137 2.37 -17.93 0.58
N PRO A 138 2.16 -17.76 1.91
CA PRO A 138 2.66 -18.71 2.89
C PRO A 138 2.10 -20.11 2.71
N ILE A 139 0.79 -20.23 2.42
CA ILE A 139 0.15 -21.55 2.26
C ILE A 139 0.67 -22.29 1.02
N VAL A 140 0.92 -21.61 -0.09
CA VAL A 140 1.54 -22.24 -1.26
C VAL A 140 2.97 -22.68 -0.95
N VAL A 141 3.78 -21.86 -0.28
CA VAL A 141 5.18 -22.21 0.07
C VAL A 141 5.23 -23.40 1.02
N PHE A 142 4.48 -23.35 2.14
CA PHE A 142 4.45 -24.45 3.10
C PHE A 142 3.71 -25.68 2.55
N GLY A 143 2.67 -25.48 1.73
CA GLY A 143 1.94 -26.53 1.06
C GLY A 143 2.81 -27.28 0.05
N ALA A 144 3.58 -26.58 -0.79
CA ALA A 144 4.52 -27.19 -1.70
C ALA A 144 5.63 -27.95 -0.97
N MET A 145 6.11 -27.42 0.16
CA MET A 145 7.07 -28.14 1.02
C MET A 145 6.44 -29.41 1.62
N LEU A 146 5.21 -29.33 2.14
CA LEU A 146 4.49 -30.48 2.67
C LEU A 146 4.29 -31.55 1.59
N MET A 147 3.85 -31.16 0.39
CA MET A 147 3.69 -32.06 -0.73
C MET A 147 5.03 -32.71 -1.15
N ALA A 148 6.14 -31.98 -1.10
CA ALA A 148 7.45 -32.56 -1.34
C ALA A 148 7.81 -33.63 -0.31
N PHE A 149 7.47 -33.42 0.98
CA PHE A 149 7.67 -34.43 2.05
C PHE A 149 6.81 -35.69 1.87
N THR A 150 5.64 -35.59 1.26
CA THR A 150 4.80 -36.77 0.94
C THR A 150 5.38 -37.59 -0.20
N ILE A 151 6.20 -37.01 -1.07
CA ILE A 151 6.83 -37.69 -2.20
C ILE A 151 8.11 -38.41 -1.75
N ASP A 152 9.09 -37.66 -1.20
CA ASP A 152 10.35 -38.20 -0.71
C ASP A 152 10.99 -37.31 0.34
N THR A 153 11.22 -37.86 1.53
CA THR A 153 11.77 -37.13 2.67
C THR A 153 13.21 -36.62 2.40
N LYS A 154 14.05 -37.37 1.70
CA LYS A 154 15.43 -36.97 1.40
C LYS A 154 15.48 -35.80 0.44
N SER A 155 14.69 -35.83 -0.61
CA SER A 155 14.58 -34.73 -1.57
C SER A 155 13.90 -33.50 -0.95
N ALA A 156 12.95 -33.72 -0.04
CA ALA A 156 12.24 -32.64 0.66
C ALA A 156 13.13 -31.84 1.65
N LEU A 157 14.21 -32.45 2.19
CA LEU A 157 15.20 -31.71 2.99
C LEU A 157 15.86 -30.57 2.22
N ILE A 158 15.97 -30.68 0.90
CA ILE A 158 16.48 -29.57 0.06
C ILE A 158 15.55 -28.36 0.16
N PHE A 159 14.24 -28.56 0.20
CA PHE A 159 13.25 -27.48 0.39
C PHE A 159 13.40 -26.85 1.78
N ALA A 160 13.58 -27.67 2.80
CA ALA A 160 13.76 -27.20 4.18
C ALA A 160 15.01 -26.30 4.35
N VAL A 161 16.03 -26.46 3.49
CA VAL A 161 17.22 -25.61 3.48
C VAL A 161 17.04 -24.42 2.52
N ALA A 162 16.54 -24.67 1.31
CA ALA A 162 16.42 -23.65 0.27
C ALA A 162 15.44 -22.52 0.67
N ILE A 163 14.29 -22.85 1.28
CA ILE A 163 13.27 -21.84 1.67
C ILE A 163 13.81 -20.84 2.69
N PRO A 164 14.41 -21.24 3.84
CA PRO A 164 15.02 -20.27 4.77
C PRO A 164 16.14 -19.45 4.16
N VAL A 165 17.01 -20.04 3.32
CA VAL A 165 18.09 -19.33 2.64
C VAL A 165 17.52 -18.27 1.71
N LEU A 166 16.51 -18.61 0.90
CA LEU A 166 15.81 -17.66 0.04
C LEU A 166 15.17 -16.54 0.84
N PHE A 167 14.49 -16.90 1.92
CA PHE A 167 13.87 -15.92 2.82
C PHE A 167 14.93 -14.96 3.37
N ALA A 168 16.03 -15.48 3.89
CA ALA A 168 17.11 -14.69 4.46
C ALA A 168 17.70 -13.71 3.42
N VAL A 169 17.98 -14.16 2.20
CA VAL A 169 18.54 -13.32 1.12
C VAL A 169 17.55 -12.25 0.67
N VAL A 170 16.29 -12.62 0.41
CA VAL A 170 15.26 -11.68 0.00
C VAL A 170 15.03 -10.60 1.05
N PHE A 171 14.89 -10.99 2.32
CA PHE A 171 14.67 -10.05 3.41
C PHE A 171 15.92 -9.21 3.70
N ALA A 172 17.12 -9.78 3.62
CA ALA A 172 18.36 -9.01 3.82
C ALA A 172 18.49 -7.88 2.78
N ILE A 173 18.27 -8.17 1.51
CA ILE A 173 18.31 -7.15 0.45
C ILE A 173 17.16 -6.13 0.65
N MET A 174 15.96 -6.58 0.90
CA MET A 174 14.80 -5.72 1.09
C MET A 174 14.98 -4.76 2.26
N LEU A 175 15.40 -5.26 3.43
CA LEU A 175 15.64 -4.45 4.62
C LEU A 175 16.78 -3.45 4.43
N SER A 176 17.82 -3.84 3.67
CA SER A 176 18.93 -2.95 3.32
C SER A 176 18.49 -1.84 2.34
N CYS A 177 17.58 -2.13 1.43
CA CYS A 177 17.08 -1.15 0.46
C CYS A 177 16.15 -0.09 1.08
N ILE A 178 15.37 -0.44 2.11
CA ILE A 178 14.38 0.49 2.74
C ILE A 178 15.02 1.82 3.19
N PRO A 179 16.10 1.85 4.01
CA PRO A 179 16.71 3.09 4.43
C PRO A 179 17.35 3.86 3.28
N LEU A 180 17.84 3.15 2.27
CA LEU A 180 18.45 3.75 1.08
C LEU A 180 17.39 4.45 0.22
N TYR A 181 16.23 3.84 0.02
CA TYR A 181 15.10 4.49 -0.66
C TYR A 181 14.61 5.75 0.07
N ARG A 182 14.65 5.77 1.41
CA ARG A 182 14.36 6.99 2.17
C ARG A 182 15.36 8.11 1.86
N ARG A 183 16.65 7.79 1.78
CA ARG A 183 17.71 8.77 1.40
C ARG A 183 17.49 9.30 -0.02
N VAL A 184 17.12 8.41 -0.96
CA VAL A 184 16.76 8.82 -2.33
C VAL A 184 15.58 9.79 -2.31
N GLN A 185 14.54 9.48 -1.51
CA GLN A 185 13.37 10.35 -1.39
C GLN A 185 13.75 11.74 -0.83
N THR A 186 14.56 11.81 0.21
CA THR A 186 15.04 13.11 0.76
C THR A 186 15.80 13.92 -0.28
N LYS A 187 16.65 13.27 -1.08
CA LYS A 187 17.37 13.96 -2.18
C LYS A 187 16.43 14.41 -3.29
N LEU A 188 15.41 13.61 -3.63
CA LEU A 188 14.36 13.97 -4.60
C LEU A 188 13.55 15.19 -4.12
N ASP A 189 13.19 15.20 -2.84
CA ASP A 189 12.49 16.35 -2.23
C ASP A 189 13.36 17.63 -2.32
N GLY A 190 14.68 17.50 -2.13
CA GLY A 190 15.63 18.59 -2.29
C GLY A 190 15.73 19.12 -3.73
N VAL A 191 15.69 18.23 -4.74
CA VAL A 191 15.66 18.63 -6.17
C VAL A 191 14.32 19.31 -6.50
N THR A 192 13.21 18.74 -6.02
CA THR A 192 11.87 19.30 -6.23
C THR A 192 11.73 20.68 -5.57
N GLY A 193 12.24 20.84 -4.34
CA GLY A 193 12.28 22.12 -3.64
C GLY A 193 13.08 23.18 -4.41
N ALA A 194 14.29 22.84 -4.88
CA ALA A 194 15.11 23.74 -5.67
C ALA A 194 14.41 24.16 -6.98
N ALA A 195 13.75 23.22 -7.66
CA ALA A 195 12.97 23.54 -8.87
C ALA A 195 11.82 24.52 -8.54
N GLN A 196 11.10 24.30 -7.44
CA GLN A 196 10.00 25.16 -7.02
C GLN A 196 10.50 26.56 -6.62
N GLU A 197 11.61 26.66 -5.88
CA GLU A 197 12.25 27.94 -5.52
C GLU A 197 12.69 28.69 -6.77
N ASN A 198 13.35 28.03 -7.71
CA ASN A 198 13.83 28.65 -8.94
C ASN A 198 12.68 29.12 -9.84
N LEU A 199 11.60 28.36 -9.95
CA LEU A 199 10.42 28.75 -10.72
C LEU A 199 9.66 29.92 -10.09
N SER A 200 9.51 29.93 -8.77
CA SER A 200 8.85 31.04 -8.08
C SER A 200 9.73 32.31 -7.99
N GLY A 201 11.05 32.11 -7.84
CA GLY A 201 12.05 33.18 -7.74
C GLY A 201 12.66 33.63 -9.05
N VAL A 202 12.19 33.19 -10.23
CA VAL A 202 12.83 33.39 -11.53
C VAL A 202 13.10 34.86 -11.86
N ARG A 203 12.21 35.78 -11.42
CA ARG A 203 12.39 37.23 -11.63
C ARG A 203 13.57 37.78 -10.84
N VAL A 204 13.74 37.30 -9.60
CA VAL A 204 14.84 37.69 -8.72
C VAL A 204 16.15 37.15 -9.24
N ILE A 205 16.19 35.85 -9.60
CA ILE A 205 17.38 35.21 -10.18
C ILE A 205 17.89 35.97 -11.41
N ARG A 206 16.98 36.35 -12.33
CA ARG A 206 17.33 37.14 -13.52
C ARG A 206 17.76 38.57 -13.20
N ALA A 207 17.09 39.24 -12.25
CA ALA A 207 17.44 40.59 -11.85
C ALA A 207 18.87 40.69 -11.26
N PHE A 208 19.33 39.59 -10.59
CA PHE A 208 20.67 39.50 -10.01
C PHE A 208 21.67 38.72 -10.87
N THR A 209 21.29 38.30 -12.08
CA THR A 209 22.14 37.58 -13.05
C THR A 209 22.75 36.30 -12.40
N ARG A 210 21.93 35.53 -11.67
CA ARG A 210 22.35 34.34 -10.94
C ARG A 210 21.95 33.03 -11.61
N GLU A 211 21.51 33.03 -12.87
CA GLU A 211 21.01 31.84 -13.59
C GLU A 211 22.04 30.73 -13.64
N GLN A 212 23.31 31.06 -13.85
CA GLN A 212 24.37 30.06 -13.93
C GLN A 212 24.62 29.40 -12.58
N THR A 213 24.68 30.18 -11.51
CA THR A 213 24.86 29.64 -10.13
C THR A 213 23.74 28.69 -9.74
N GLU A 214 22.48 29.07 -10.05
CA GLU A 214 21.33 28.21 -9.76
C GLU A 214 21.30 26.95 -10.64
N THR A 215 21.71 27.06 -11.92
CA THR A 215 21.82 25.88 -12.79
C THR A 215 22.89 24.92 -12.29
N GLU A 216 24.04 25.42 -11.86
CA GLU A 216 25.11 24.56 -11.26
C GLU A 216 24.66 23.91 -9.95
N SER A 217 23.99 24.65 -9.07
CA SER A 217 23.42 24.13 -7.82
C SER A 217 22.39 23.04 -8.08
N PHE A 218 21.50 23.27 -9.05
CA PHE A 218 20.50 22.29 -9.45
C PHE A 218 21.14 21.04 -10.06
N ALA A 219 22.15 21.21 -10.93
CA ALA A 219 22.90 20.10 -11.51
C ALA A 219 23.60 19.25 -10.44
N GLN A 220 24.18 19.89 -9.41
CA GLN A 220 24.81 19.20 -8.29
C GLN A 220 23.79 18.36 -7.49
N LYS A 221 22.64 18.97 -7.11
CA LYS A 221 21.57 18.26 -6.40
C LYS A 221 21.04 17.07 -7.21
N THR A 222 20.89 17.25 -8.54
CA THR A 222 20.47 16.18 -9.46
C THR A 222 21.51 15.08 -9.58
N GLY A 223 22.80 15.42 -9.65
CA GLY A 223 23.92 14.46 -9.64
C GLY A 223 23.98 13.63 -8.36
N ASP A 224 23.74 14.26 -7.24
CA ASP A 224 23.62 13.61 -5.93
C ASP A 224 22.45 12.63 -5.84
N LEU A 225 21.30 13.04 -6.38
CA LEU A 225 20.11 12.17 -6.49
C LEU A 225 20.40 10.98 -7.39
N PHE A 226 20.97 11.24 -8.59
CA PHE A 226 21.37 10.19 -9.53
C PHE A 226 22.28 9.14 -8.90
N SER A 227 23.33 9.58 -8.20
CA SER A 227 24.28 8.68 -7.52
C SER A 227 23.60 7.82 -6.46
N ALA A 228 22.70 8.41 -5.68
CA ALA A 228 21.91 7.68 -4.69
C ALA A 228 20.96 6.67 -5.34
N GLN A 229 20.26 7.05 -6.39
CA GLN A 229 19.35 6.16 -7.15
C GLN A 229 20.13 5.02 -7.80
N GLN A 230 21.28 5.30 -8.39
CA GLN A 230 22.12 4.29 -9.02
C GLN A 230 22.62 3.25 -8.00
N PHE A 231 23.04 3.70 -6.81
CA PHE A 231 23.49 2.78 -5.76
C PHE A 231 22.36 1.85 -5.29
N VAL A 232 21.19 2.41 -5.01
CA VAL A 232 20.02 1.61 -4.61
C VAL A 232 19.57 0.70 -5.75
N GLY A 233 19.58 1.20 -6.99
CA GLY A 233 19.26 0.43 -8.19
C GLY A 233 20.17 -0.79 -8.36
N ARG A 234 21.47 -0.63 -8.20
CA ARG A 234 22.44 -1.73 -8.25
C ARG A 234 22.19 -2.77 -7.16
N LEU A 235 21.94 -2.33 -5.92
CA LEU A 235 21.65 -3.24 -4.81
C LEU A 235 20.34 -4.00 -5.02
N SER A 236 19.27 -3.31 -5.41
CA SER A 236 17.98 -3.94 -5.65
C SER A 236 17.99 -4.85 -6.88
N ALA A 237 18.80 -4.54 -7.90
CA ALA A 237 18.98 -5.39 -9.07
C ALA A 237 19.59 -6.75 -8.75
N LEU A 238 20.33 -6.88 -7.66
CA LEU A 238 20.89 -8.17 -7.21
C LEU A 238 19.81 -9.15 -6.71
N LEU A 239 18.62 -8.68 -6.37
CA LEU A 239 17.56 -9.53 -5.84
C LEU A 239 17.22 -10.68 -6.78
N ASN A 240 16.93 -10.37 -8.04
CA ASN A 240 16.54 -11.39 -9.01
C ASN A 240 17.67 -12.37 -9.33
N PRO A 241 18.90 -11.96 -9.71
CA PRO A 241 19.97 -12.89 -9.97
C PRO A 241 20.28 -13.81 -8.79
N LEU A 242 20.35 -13.28 -7.56
CA LEU A 242 20.65 -14.08 -6.37
C LEU A 242 19.56 -15.11 -6.09
N THR A 243 18.28 -14.71 -6.17
CA THR A 243 17.18 -15.64 -5.98
C THR A 243 17.16 -16.72 -7.06
N TYR A 244 17.43 -16.37 -8.34
CA TYR A 244 17.54 -17.35 -9.41
C TYR A 244 18.72 -18.32 -9.23
N VAL A 245 19.88 -17.85 -8.78
CA VAL A 245 21.05 -18.70 -8.50
C VAL A 245 20.70 -19.70 -7.40
N ILE A 246 20.15 -19.25 -6.27
CA ILE A 246 19.81 -20.13 -5.15
C ILE A 246 18.80 -21.20 -5.58
N ILE A 247 17.75 -20.81 -6.33
CA ILE A 247 16.74 -21.79 -6.81
C ILE A 247 17.33 -22.75 -7.81
N ASN A 248 18.13 -22.30 -8.77
CA ASN A 248 18.73 -23.21 -9.74
C ASN A 248 19.72 -24.19 -9.05
N LEU A 249 20.45 -23.74 -8.02
CA LEU A 249 21.27 -24.63 -7.20
C LEU A 249 20.40 -25.66 -6.45
N ALA A 250 19.27 -25.23 -5.87
CA ALA A 250 18.32 -26.14 -5.24
C ALA A 250 17.71 -27.13 -6.26
N ILE A 251 17.36 -26.67 -7.45
CA ILE A 251 16.87 -27.54 -8.55
C ILE A 251 17.94 -28.55 -8.95
N VAL A 252 19.20 -28.13 -9.14
CA VAL A 252 20.30 -29.05 -9.45
C VAL A 252 20.47 -30.07 -8.34
N ALA A 253 20.38 -29.66 -7.09
CA ALA A 253 20.44 -30.57 -5.94
C ALA A 253 19.28 -31.57 -5.94
N ILE A 254 18.03 -31.11 -6.22
CA ILE A 254 16.85 -31.98 -6.37
C ILE A 254 17.05 -32.98 -7.50
N LEU A 255 17.53 -32.54 -8.66
CA LEU A 255 17.75 -33.41 -9.81
C LEU A 255 18.85 -34.45 -9.52
N ARG A 256 19.92 -34.06 -8.83
CA ARG A 256 21.00 -34.98 -8.46
C ARG A 256 20.51 -36.02 -7.43
N VAL A 257 19.94 -35.56 -6.32
CA VAL A 257 19.46 -36.47 -5.25
C VAL A 257 18.29 -37.29 -5.75
N GLY A 258 17.30 -36.66 -6.38
CA GLY A 258 16.14 -37.31 -6.93
C GLY A 258 16.50 -38.29 -8.06
N GLY A 259 17.46 -37.99 -8.93
CA GLY A 259 17.95 -38.90 -9.97
C GLY A 259 18.56 -40.18 -9.38
N VAL A 260 19.35 -40.08 -8.30
CA VAL A 260 19.81 -41.25 -7.55
C VAL A 260 18.66 -42.05 -6.97
N ARG A 261 17.68 -41.35 -6.37
CA ARG A 261 16.47 -41.96 -5.78
C ARG A 261 15.58 -42.66 -6.82
N VAL A 262 15.50 -42.10 -8.04
CA VAL A 262 14.81 -42.76 -9.18
C VAL A 262 15.55 -44.04 -9.59
N ASN A 263 16.87 -43.99 -9.66
CA ASN A 263 17.69 -45.18 -10.01
C ASN A 263 17.62 -46.29 -8.94
N GLU A 264 17.47 -45.90 -7.65
CA GLU A 264 17.20 -46.80 -6.55
C GLU A 264 15.76 -47.37 -6.52
N GLY A 265 14.88 -46.88 -7.40
CA GLY A 265 13.46 -47.26 -7.43
C GLY A 265 12.63 -46.68 -6.25
N ALA A 266 13.16 -45.72 -5.50
CA ALA A 266 12.50 -45.14 -4.35
C ALA A 266 11.46 -44.06 -4.71
N ILE A 267 11.67 -43.36 -5.83
CA ILE A 267 10.72 -42.39 -6.42
C ILE A 267 10.65 -42.64 -7.93
N THR A 268 9.57 -42.11 -8.55
CA THR A 268 9.37 -42.21 -9.98
C THR A 268 9.88 -40.97 -10.72
N GLN A 269 10.02 -41.05 -12.04
CA GLN A 269 10.42 -39.89 -12.87
C GLN A 269 9.40 -38.75 -12.79
N GLY A 270 8.09 -39.06 -12.80
CA GLY A 270 7.05 -38.07 -12.66
C GLY A 270 7.07 -37.38 -11.29
N GLN A 271 7.35 -38.12 -10.22
CA GLN A 271 7.52 -37.57 -8.88
C GLN A 271 8.72 -36.60 -8.80
N LEU A 272 9.82 -36.90 -9.48
CA LEU A 272 10.97 -35.99 -9.59
C LEU A 272 10.59 -34.66 -10.30
N ILE A 273 9.80 -34.77 -11.36
CA ILE A 273 9.30 -33.60 -12.09
C ILE A 273 8.31 -32.79 -11.22
N ALA A 274 7.49 -33.45 -10.41
CA ALA A 274 6.63 -32.76 -9.44
C ALA A 274 7.43 -31.99 -8.40
N LEU A 275 8.51 -32.54 -7.87
CA LEU A 275 9.43 -31.84 -6.95
C LEU A 275 10.05 -30.59 -7.62
N TYR A 276 10.50 -30.71 -8.87
CA TYR A 276 10.98 -29.57 -9.65
C TYR A 276 9.93 -28.45 -9.77
N ASN A 277 8.69 -28.80 -10.09
CA ASN A 277 7.59 -27.85 -10.22
C ASN A 277 7.27 -27.15 -8.89
N TYR A 278 7.24 -27.89 -7.78
CA TYR A 278 7.05 -27.30 -6.45
C TYR A 278 8.15 -26.30 -6.09
N MET A 279 9.42 -26.61 -6.40
CA MET A 279 10.53 -25.68 -6.15
C MET A 279 10.36 -24.39 -6.97
N SER A 280 9.96 -24.52 -8.24
CA SER A 280 9.72 -23.38 -9.12
C SER A 280 8.55 -22.50 -8.65
N GLN A 281 7.46 -23.10 -8.13
CA GLN A 281 6.33 -22.38 -7.55
C GLN A 281 6.75 -21.58 -6.32
N ILE A 282 7.56 -22.14 -5.45
CA ILE A 282 8.05 -21.46 -4.23
C ILE A 282 8.78 -20.17 -4.58
N LEU A 283 9.64 -20.18 -5.62
CA LEU A 283 10.32 -18.97 -6.07
C LEU A 283 9.34 -17.83 -6.40
N VAL A 284 8.37 -18.14 -7.26
CA VAL A 284 7.40 -17.14 -7.72
C VAL A 284 6.60 -16.58 -6.54
N GLU A 285 6.19 -17.44 -5.60
CA GLU A 285 5.40 -17.02 -4.44
C GLU A 285 6.21 -16.20 -3.44
N LEU A 286 7.50 -16.50 -3.23
CA LEU A 286 8.36 -15.71 -2.34
C LEU A 286 8.59 -14.29 -2.88
N ILE A 287 8.78 -14.13 -4.19
CA ILE A 287 8.90 -12.81 -4.83
C ILE A 287 7.58 -12.02 -4.68
N LYS A 288 6.43 -12.68 -4.92
CA LYS A 288 5.11 -12.06 -4.72
C LYS A 288 4.91 -11.62 -3.26
N PHE A 289 5.33 -12.47 -2.31
CA PHE A 289 5.20 -12.20 -0.88
C PHE A 289 6.07 -11.01 -0.43
N ALA A 290 7.31 -10.91 -0.92
CA ALA A 290 8.18 -9.77 -0.66
C ALA A 290 7.55 -8.45 -1.17
N ASN A 291 7.04 -8.44 -2.40
CA ASN A 291 6.34 -7.29 -2.96
C ASN A 291 5.06 -6.93 -2.18
N LEU A 292 4.33 -7.93 -1.68
CA LEU A 292 3.16 -7.71 -0.83
C LEU A 292 3.53 -6.97 0.46
N ILE A 293 4.59 -7.38 1.15
CA ILE A 293 5.06 -6.73 2.39
C ILE A 293 5.38 -5.26 2.15
N LEU A 294 6.06 -4.94 1.03
CA LEU A 294 6.34 -3.55 0.66
C LEU A 294 5.06 -2.74 0.44
N ASN A 295 4.07 -3.31 -0.24
CA ASN A 295 2.78 -2.65 -0.47
C ASN A 295 1.99 -2.47 0.83
N ILE A 296 1.96 -3.47 1.72
CA ILE A 296 1.34 -3.37 3.04
C ILE A 296 1.99 -2.25 3.86
N THR A 297 3.32 -2.18 3.86
CA THR A 297 4.07 -1.15 4.61
C THR A 297 3.73 0.26 4.11
N LYS A 298 3.69 0.47 2.79
CA LYS A 298 3.27 1.74 2.18
C LYS A 298 1.83 2.10 2.56
N SER A 299 0.92 1.14 2.44
CA SER A 299 -0.51 1.33 2.77
C SER A 299 -0.72 1.61 4.25
N ALA A 300 0.07 0.97 5.12
CA ALA A 300 0.05 1.20 6.57
C ALA A 300 0.48 2.64 6.91
N ALA A 301 1.51 3.16 6.25
CA ALA A 301 1.95 4.53 6.42
C ALA A 301 0.88 5.54 5.96
N CYS A 302 0.26 5.30 4.79
CA CYS A 302 -0.85 6.11 4.28
C CYS A 302 -2.07 6.08 5.23
N ALA A 303 -2.43 4.90 5.72
CA ALA A 303 -3.49 4.73 6.72
C ALA A 303 -3.20 5.48 8.02
N GLY A 304 -1.94 5.51 8.46
CA GLY A 304 -1.49 6.29 9.61
C GLY A 304 -1.73 7.79 9.42
N ARG A 305 -1.37 8.33 8.26
CA ARG A 305 -1.58 9.75 7.93
C ARG A 305 -3.08 10.12 7.84
N ILE A 306 -3.91 9.24 7.27
CA ILE A 306 -5.37 9.44 7.26
C ILE A 306 -5.92 9.42 8.69
N SER A 307 -5.45 8.49 9.54
CA SER A 307 -5.86 8.42 10.95
C SER A 307 -5.50 9.67 11.73
N GLN A 308 -4.34 10.30 11.44
CA GLN A 308 -3.95 11.57 12.08
C GLN A 308 -4.94 12.69 11.79
N VAL A 309 -5.43 12.79 10.54
CA VAL A 309 -6.46 13.78 10.21
C VAL A 309 -7.76 13.47 10.94
N LEU A 310 -8.21 12.20 10.95
CA LEU A 310 -9.42 11.78 11.68
C LEU A 310 -9.31 11.94 13.21
N ASP A 311 -8.11 11.97 13.76
CA ASP A 311 -7.87 12.16 15.20
C ASP A 311 -7.74 13.65 15.58
N THR A 312 -7.65 14.57 14.60
CA THR A 312 -7.62 16.02 14.82
C THR A 312 -8.99 16.47 15.31
N LYS A 313 -9.06 17.10 16.47
CA LYS A 313 -10.31 17.61 17.01
C LYS A 313 -10.46 19.08 16.61
N SER A 314 -11.69 19.48 16.27
CA SER A 314 -12.01 20.89 16.09
C SER A 314 -11.82 21.66 17.39
N SER A 315 -11.17 22.82 17.30
CA SER A 315 -11.05 23.73 18.43
C SER A 315 -12.36 24.48 18.70
N MET A 316 -13.26 24.53 17.72
CA MET A 316 -14.59 25.13 17.89
C MET A 316 -15.57 24.07 18.39
N VAL A 317 -16.21 24.38 19.50
CA VAL A 317 -17.31 23.59 20.08
C VAL A 317 -18.55 24.47 20.05
N SER A 318 -19.64 23.96 19.47
CA SER A 318 -20.93 24.65 19.54
C SER A 318 -21.37 24.81 20.99
N GLY A 319 -21.79 26.02 21.37
CA GLY A 319 -22.39 26.25 22.66
C GLY A 319 -23.65 25.40 22.85
N ALA A 320 -23.91 25.01 24.09
CA ALA A 320 -25.12 24.28 24.47
C ALA A 320 -26.33 25.21 24.66
N ASP A 321 -26.13 26.51 24.68
CA ASP A 321 -27.19 27.47 24.92
C ASP A 321 -28.03 27.67 23.68
N ALA A 322 -29.32 27.33 23.77
CA ALA A 322 -30.30 27.73 22.77
C ALA A 322 -30.47 29.24 22.80
N LEU A 323 -30.56 29.86 21.64
CA LEU A 323 -30.98 31.25 21.55
C LEU A 323 -32.39 31.37 22.20
N PRO A 324 -32.60 32.30 23.14
CA PRO A 324 -33.92 32.50 23.74
C PRO A 324 -34.92 32.90 22.65
N ASP A 325 -36.07 32.21 22.61
CA ASP A 325 -37.18 32.57 21.71
C ASP A 325 -37.61 34.02 22.00
N GLY A 326 -37.53 34.88 21.00
CA GLY A 326 -37.93 36.29 21.12
C GLY A 326 -36.81 37.22 21.67
N ALA A 327 -35.56 36.86 21.51
CA ALA A 327 -34.44 37.64 21.94
C ALA A 327 -34.29 38.94 21.16
N GLY A 328 -34.53 40.02 21.80
CA GLY A 328 -33.90 41.29 21.62
C GLY A 328 -34.20 42.08 20.32
N GLU A 329 -33.93 43.39 20.41
CA GLU A 329 -34.01 44.35 19.30
C GLU A 329 -32.87 44.17 18.26
N ALA A 330 -31.85 43.33 18.55
CA ALA A 330 -30.69 43.10 17.71
C ALA A 330 -30.60 41.67 17.21
N GLU A 331 -30.35 41.50 15.91
CA GLU A 331 -30.05 40.21 15.30
C GLU A 331 -28.58 39.80 15.52
N LEU A 332 -27.69 40.78 15.60
CA LEU A 332 -26.26 40.59 15.86
C LEU A 332 -25.75 41.66 16.84
N GLU A 333 -25.07 41.22 17.90
CA GLU A 333 -24.44 42.12 18.85
C GLU A 333 -23.01 41.70 19.15
N PHE A 334 -22.06 42.61 18.95
CA PHE A 334 -20.68 42.52 19.40
C PHE A 334 -20.52 43.36 20.68
N ARG A 335 -20.00 42.74 21.76
CA ARG A 335 -19.75 43.42 23.02
C ARG A 335 -18.28 43.24 23.41
N HIS A 336 -17.48 44.25 23.28
CA HIS A 336 -16.06 44.24 23.67
C HIS A 336 -15.28 43.05 23.09
N VAL A 337 -15.50 42.71 21.82
CA VAL A 337 -14.90 41.54 21.18
C VAL A 337 -13.47 41.87 20.75
N SER A 338 -12.52 41.07 21.27
CA SER A 338 -11.13 41.07 20.81
C SER A 338 -10.77 39.69 20.31
N PHE A 339 -10.04 39.65 19.16
CA PHE A 339 -9.66 38.39 18.55
C PHE A 339 -8.22 38.40 18.12
N ARG A 340 -7.52 37.29 18.43
CA ARG A 340 -6.12 37.04 18.03
C ARG A 340 -6.02 35.72 17.29
N TYR A 341 -5.41 35.72 16.11
CA TYR A 341 -5.07 34.48 15.40
C TYR A 341 -4.03 33.67 16.20
N PRO A 342 -4.10 32.33 16.20
CA PRO A 342 -3.07 31.49 16.80
C PRO A 342 -1.69 31.86 16.23
N GLN A 343 -0.70 32.07 17.13
CA GLN A 343 0.68 32.47 16.81
C GLN A 343 0.85 33.93 16.31
N ALA A 344 -0.17 34.75 16.26
CA ALA A 344 -0.03 36.19 15.99
C ALA A 344 0.56 36.92 17.18
N GLY A 345 1.47 37.88 16.93
CA GLY A 345 2.07 38.71 17.97
C GLY A 345 1.16 39.83 18.49
N ALA A 346 0.08 40.16 17.79
CA ALA A 346 -0.89 41.19 18.14
C ALA A 346 -2.32 40.75 17.84
N ASP A 347 -3.29 41.46 18.47
CA ASP A 347 -4.70 41.21 18.17
C ASP A 347 -5.06 41.70 16.78
N ALA A 348 -5.85 40.90 16.06
CA ALA A 348 -6.40 41.25 14.76
C ALA A 348 -7.64 42.15 14.88
N LEU A 349 -8.37 42.01 15.97
CA LEU A 349 -9.47 42.89 16.38
C LEU A 349 -9.29 43.23 17.88
N THR A 350 -9.56 44.46 18.25
CA THR A 350 -9.44 44.94 19.63
C THR A 350 -10.67 45.74 20.00
N ASP A 351 -11.36 45.27 21.01
CA ASP A 351 -12.48 45.98 21.67
C ASP A 351 -13.60 46.44 20.69
N ILE A 352 -14.04 45.54 19.82
CA ILE A 352 -15.11 45.84 18.88
C ILE A 352 -16.46 45.72 19.54
N SER A 353 -17.26 46.79 19.45
CA SER A 353 -18.63 46.82 19.97
C SER A 353 -19.56 47.49 18.96
N PHE A 354 -20.58 46.82 18.53
CA PHE A 354 -21.66 47.35 17.70
C PHE A 354 -22.87 46.40 17.73
N CYS A 355 -24.00 46.91 17.25
CA CYS A 355 -25.26 46.20 17.23
C CYS A 355 -25.87 46.34 15.85
N ALA A 356 -26.49 45.29 15.32
CA ALA A 356 -27.23 45.29 14.06
C ALA A 356 -28.65 44.83 14.31
N ALA A 357 -29.61 45.64 13.90
CA ALA A 357 -31.05 45.27 13.92
C ALA A 357 -31.42 44.35 12.73
N PRO A 358 -32.53 43.57 12.85
CA PRO A 358 -33.02 42.75 11.74
C PRO A 358 -33.22 43.58 10.48
N GLY A 359 -32.60 43.13 9.35
CA GLY A 359 -32.71 43.83 8.06
C GLY A 359 -31.82 45.05 7.89
N GLU A 360 -31.02 45.44 8.92
CA GLU A 360 -30.07 46.55 8.84
C GLU A 360 -28.82 46.16 7.99
N THR A 361 -28.31 47.13 7.23
CA THR A 361 -27.07 46.98 6.48
C THR A 361 -25.93 47.75 7.11
N ILE A 362 -24.91 47.06 7.60
CA ILE A 362 -23.71 47.67 8.16
C ILE A 362 -22.57 47.64 7.16
N GLY A 363 -22.00 48.79 6.81
CA GLY A 363 -20.83 48.90 5.95
C GLY A 363 -19.54 48.96 6.75
N VAL A 364 -18.61 48.02 6.53
CA VAL A 364 -17.28 47.98 7.18
C VAL A 364 -16.24 48.49 6.18
N ILE A 365 -15.64 49.62 6.45
CA ILE A 365 -14.63 50.27 5.63
C ILE A 365 -13.29 50.37 6.36
N GLY A 366 -12.18 50.33 5.62
CA GLY A 366 -10.83 50.45 6.15
C GLY A 366 -9.77 49.99 5.15
N GLY A 367 -8.52 50.25 5.46
CA GLY A 367 -7.36 49.87 4.65
C GLY A 367 -7.13 48.34 4.56
N THR A 368 -6.22 47.91 3.70
CA THR A 368 -5.78 46.51 3.65
C THR A 368 -5.11 46.13 4.98
N GLY A 369 -5.47 44.99 5.54
CA GLY A 369 -4.94 44.52 6.85
C GLY A 369 -5.64 45.07 8.08
N SER A 370 -6.71 45.88 7.97
CA SER A 370 -7.44 46.46 9.12
C SER A 370 -8.41 45.50 9.86
N GLY A 371 -8.42 44.23 9.50
CA GLY A 371 -9.25 43.24 10.20
C GLY A 371 -10.69 43.08 9.66
N LYS A 372 -11.07 43.71 8.54
CA LYS A 372 -12.45 43.60 7.96
C LYS A 372 -12.92 42.17 7.72
N SER A 373 -12.07 41.40 7.01
CA SER A 373 -12.39 39.98 6.74
C SER A 373 -12.41 39.15 8.01
N THR A 374 -11.57 39.48 8.99
CA THR A 374 -11.57 38.83 10.31
C THR A 374 -12.86 39.07 11.03
N LEU A 375 -13.38 40.29 11.02
CA LEU A 375 -14.66 40.65 11.65
C LEU A 375 -15.84 39.89 11.05
N LEU A 376 -15.82 39.66 9.74
CA LEU A 376 -16.88 38.91 9.03
C LEU A 376 -16.79 37.37 9.27
N ASN A 377 -15.62 36.87 9.67
CA ASN A 377 -15.38 35.45 9.87
C ASN A 377 -15.54 34.98 11.34
N ILE A 378 -15.73 35.89 12.26
CA ILE A 378 -16.06 35.63 13.66
C ILE A 378 -17.56 35.48 13.84
#